data_e6b3e8e28a208e6a9c82b062beff5b52
#
_entry.id   e6b3e8e28a208e6a9c82b062beff5b52
#
_cell.length_a   1.000
_cell.length_b   1.000
_cell.length_c   1.000
_cell.angle_alpha   90.00
_cell.angle_beta   90.00
_cell.angle_gamma   90.00
#
_symmetry.space_group_name_H-M   'P 1'
#
loop_
_entity.id
_entity.type
_entity.pdbx_description
1 polymer ?
#
loop_
_entity_poly.entity_id
_entity_poly.type
_entity_poly.pdbx_seq_one_letter_code
_entity_poly.pdbx_strand_id
1 'polypeptide(L)'
;MNVTMEVLPRFESYIYDWDYTNYIIMGSYGSGKSHQTAVKIILKCLKEQRKVLVVREVFETIRESCFDLFYQILTDLDLIDPMGRIGRCNKVIARTSPLQFIFPNGSRIIFKGMDKPMKLKSLNGVSIVWLEEAPEIKYEGYKELIGRIRHPSQSVHFILTFNPVDINSWVYDHFFVHTNEDGSQIKILNDDILYKRKTCVVKDTYYHHSTT
;
A
#
# COMPACT_ATOMS: atom_id res chain seq x y z
N MET A 1 -8.60 -16.54 -16.51
CA MET A 1 -9.75 -16.01 -15.74
C MET A 1 -9.85 -14.53 -16.06
N ASN A 2 -10.97 -14.10 -16.66
CA ASN A 2 -11.18 -12.68 -16.93
C ASN A 2 -11.88 -12.08 -15.71
N VAL A 3 -11.20 -11.16 -15.02
CA VAL A 3 -11.73 -10.44 -13.87
C VAL A 3 -11.93 -8.99 -14.29
N THR A 4 -13.15 -8.50 -14.17
CA THR A 4 -13.47 -7.09 -14.43
C THR A 4 -13.54 -6.37 -13.10
N MET A 5 -12.70 -5.36 -12.93
CA MET A 5 -12.65 -4.52 -11.73
C MET A 5 -13.03 -3.08 -12.10
N GLU A 6 -13.79 -2.44 -11.24
CA GLU A 6 -14.08 -1.02 -11.38
C GLU A 6 -12.86 -0.20 -10.95
N VAL A 7 -12.33 0.57 -11.91
CA VAL A 7 -11.25 1.52 -11.66
C VAL A 7 -11.82 2.93 -11.80
N LEU A 8 -11.69 3.73 -10.77
CA LEU A 8 -12.08 5.15 -10.86
C LEU A 8 -11.17 5.86 -11.87
N PRO A 9 -11.70 6.61 -12.85
CA PRO A 9 -10.92 7.22 -13.94
C PRO A 9 -9.70 8.00 -13.44
N ARG A 10 -9.83 8.69 -12.32
CA ARG A 10 -8.74 9.46 -11.70
C ARG A 10 -7.58 8.62 -11.20
N PHE A 11 -7.77 7.30 -11.01
CA PHE A 11 -6.73 6.36 -10.58
C PHE A 11 -6.18 5.49 -11.72
N GLU A 12 -6.65 5.63 -12.95
CA GLU A 12 -6.26 4.77 -14.05
C GLU A 12 -4.74 4.73 -14.25
N SER A 13 -4.08 5.89 -14.26
CA SER A 13 -2.63 5.96 -14.37
C SER A 13 -1.90 5.30 -13.20
N TYR A 14 -2.49 5.35 -12.00
CA TYR A 14 -1.91 4.76 -10.78
C TYR A 14 -2.02 3.23 -10.76
N ILE A 15 -3.17 2.69 -11.15
CA ILE A 15 -3.49 1.26 -10.98
C ILE A 15 -2.49 0.35 -11.68
N TYR A 16 -2.07 0.69 -12.89
CA TYR A 16 -1.18 -0.15 -13.69
C TYR A 16 0.29 0.23 -13.62
N ASP A 17 0.60 1.39 -13.02
CA ASP A 17 1.96 1.88 -12.86
C ASP A 17 2.68 1.13 -11.73
N TRP A 18 3.88 0.62 -12.04
CA TRP A 18 4.78 -0.03 -11.10
C TRP A 18 6.25 0.37 -11.37
N ASP A 19 6.46 1.57 -11.90
CA ASP A 19 7.76 2.04 -12.36
C ASP A 19 8.56 2.72 -11.23
N TYR A 20 7.90 3.09 -10.11
CA TYR A 20 8.52 3.85 -9.02
C TYR A 20 8.64 3.02 -7.74
N THR A 21 9.66 3.36 -6.93
CA THR A 21 9.82 2.74 -5.60
C THR A 21 8.76 3.23 -4.62
N ASN A 22 8.41 4.53 -4.66
CA ASN A 22 7.46 5.11 -3.74
C ASN A 22 6.20 5.61 -4.44
N TYR A 23 5.04 5.34 -3.84
CA TYR A 23 3.73 5.82 -4.26
C TYR A 23 3.07 6.56 -3.10
N ILE A 24 2.91 7.86 -3.23
CA ILE A 24 2.30 8.75 -2.24
C ILE A 24 0.89 9.08 -2.69
N ILE A 25 -0.10 8.46 -2.06
CA ILE A 25 -1.51 8.54 -2.43
C ILE A 25 -2.26 9.29 -1.33
N MET A 26 -2.47 10.56 -1.54
CA MET A 26 -3.19 11.41 -0.59
C MET A 26 -4.55 11.83 -1.11
N GLY A 27 -5.49 12.09 -0.21
CA GLY A 27 -6.83 12.55 -0.59
C GLY A 27 -7.78 12.57 0.59
N SER A 28 -8.93 13.23 0.40
CA SER A 28 -9.97 13.31 1.42
C SER A 28 -10.55 11.93 1.77
N TYR A 29 -11.25 11.87 2.89
CA TYR A 29 -12.04 10.69 3.25
C TYR A 29 -13.04 10.36 2.12
N GLY A 30 -13.22 9.07 1.83
CA GLY A 30 -14.12 8.63 0.75
C GLY A 30 -13.60 8.85 -0.68
N SER A 31 -12.38 9.38 -0.88
CA SER A 31 -11.82 9.62 -2.22
C SER A 31 -11.44 8.36 -3.00
N GLY A 32 -11.59 7.16 -2.42
CA GLY A 32 -11.29 5.88 -3.07
C GLY A 32 -9.83 5.42 -2.99
N LYS A 33 -8.93 6.17 -2.36
CA LYS A 33 -7.49 5.85 -2.31
C LYS A 33 -7.17 4.44 -1.81
N SER A 34 -7.75 4.04 -0.67
CA SER A 34 -7.50 2.72 -0.07
C SER A 34 -8.11 1.59 -0.92
N HIS A 35 -9.33 1.79 -1.44
CA HIS A 35 -9.98 0.84 -2.33
C HIS A 35 -9.16 0.62 -3.61
N GLN A 36 -8.76 1.70 -4.29
CA GLN A 36 -7.97 1.60 -5.52
C GLN A 36 -6.56 1.04 -5.26
N THR A 37 -5.98 1.29 -4.10
CA THR A 37 -4.71 0.67 -3.70
C THR A 37 -4.87 -0.84 -3.49
N ALA A 38 -5.94 -1.28 -2.85
CA ALA A 38 -6.25 -2.71 -2.71
C ALA A 38 -6.46 -3.38 -4.09
N VAL A 39 -7.20 -2.73 -5.00
CA VAL A 39 -7.39 -3.19 -6.40
C VAL A 39 -6.03 -3.33 -7.10
N LYS A 40 -5.17 -2.29 -7.06
CA LYS A 40 -3.82 -2.31 -7.62
C LYS A 40 -3.00 -3.51 -7.13
N ILE A 41 -3.02 -3.77 -5.83
CA ILE A 41 -2.30 -4.88 -5.21
C ILE A 41 -2.87 -6.23 -5.64
N ILE A 42 -4.21 -6.38 -5.65
CA ILE A 42 -4.87 -7.63 -6.10
C ILE A 42 -4.50 -7.93 -7.56
N LEU A 43 -4.59 -6.96 -8.46
CA LEU A 43 -4.23 -7.13 -9.87
C LEU A 43 -2.77 -7.58 -10.02
N LYS A 44 -1.85 -6.99 -9.25
CA LYS A 44 -0.44 -7.39 -9.26
C LYS A 44 -0.25 -8.83 -8.78
N CYS A 45 -0.92 -9.20 -7.68
CA CYS A 45 -0.88 -10.56 -7.13
C CYS A 45 -1.50 -11.61 -8.07
N LEU A 46 -2.51 -11.26 -8.86
CA LEU A 46 -3.09 -12.14 -9.87
C LEU A 46 -2.16 -12.33 -11.08
N LYS A 47 -1.46 -11.26 -11.48
CA LYS A 47 -0.59 -11.26 -12.66
C LYS A 47 0.71 -12.01 -12.42
N GLU A 48 1.32 -11.85 -11.27
CA GLU A 48 2.62 -12.43 -10.94
C GLU A 48 2.76 -12.73 -9.44
N GLN A 49 3.59 -13.69 -9.10
CA GLN A 49 3.80 -14.06 -7.70
C GLN A 49 4.44 -12.91 -6.92
N ARG A 50 3.74 -12.39 -5.92
CA ARG A 50 4.20 -11.30 -5.04
C ARG A 50 3.92 -11.62 -3.57
N LYS A 51 4.79 -11.15 -2.70
CA LYS A 51 4.52 -11.12 -1.25
C LYS A 51 4.36 -9.69 -0.82
N VAL A 52 3.17 -9.37 -0.35
CA VAL A 52 2.73 -8.02 0.04
C VAL A 52 2.62 -7.95 1.55
N LEU A 53 3.11 -6.86 2.12
CA LEU A 53 2.92 -6.51 3.52
C LEU A 53 2.01 -5.29 3.59
N VAL A 54 0.89 -5.41 4.30
CA VAL A 54 0.01 -4.28 4.63
C VAL A 54 0.20 -3.95 6.11
N VAL A 55 0.46 -2.69 6.41
CA VAL A 55 0.70 -2.22 7.78
C VAL A 55 -0.15 -1.02 8.16
N ARG A 56 -0.55 -0.97 9.43
CA ARG A 56 -1.03 0.21 10.15
C ARG A 56 -0.28 0.32 11.48
N GLU A 57 -0.40 1.45 12.16
CA GLU A 57 0.22 1.60 13.49
C GLU A 57 -0.34 0.56 14.46
N VAL A 58 -1.66 0.38 14.55
CA VAL A 58 -2.33 -0.53 15.48
C VAL A 58 -2.88 -1.76 14.75
N PHE A 59 -2.54 -2.96 15.24
CA PHE A 59 -2.93 -4.23 14.61
C PHE A 59 -4.44 -4.47 14.64
N GLU A 60 -5.11 -4.11 15.72
CA GLU A 60 -6.56 -4.33 15.88
C GLU A 60 -7.35 -3.63 14.79
N THR A 61 -6.95 -2.41 14.41
CA THR A 61 -7.66 -1.62 13.39
C THR A 61 -7.43 -2.11 11.97
N ILE A 62 -6.34 -2.86 11.71
CA ILE A 62 -6.00 -3.33 10.36
C ILE A 62 -6.99 -4.39 9.85
N ARG A 63 -7.60 -5.15 10.76
CA ARG A 63 -8.60 -6.15 10.40
C ARG A 63 -9.86 -5.50 9.85
N GLU A 64 -10.42 -4.57 10.61
CA GLU A 64 -11.68 -3.88 10.28
C GLU A 64 -11.54 -2.91 9.09
N SER A 65 -10.33 -2.46 8.78
CA SER A 65 -10.06 -1.56 7.67
C SER A 65 -9.53 -2.31 6.44
N CYS A 66 -8.25 -2.66 6.46
CA CYS A 66 -7.59 -3.21 5.27
C CYS A 66 -8.01 -4.64 4.96
N PHE A 67 -8.05 -5.55 5.96
CA PHE A 67 -8.37 -6.95 5.67
C PHE A 67 -9.80 -7.10 5.15
N ASP A 68 -10.77 -6.46 5.78
CA ASP A 68 -12.17 -6.54 5.36
C ASP A 68 -12.37 -5.89 3.98
N LEU A 69 -11.64 -4.82 3.65
CA LEU A 69 -11.62 -4.22 2.32
C LEU A 69 -11.16 -5.22 1.24
N PHE A 70 -10.02 -5.88 1.46
CA PHE A 70 -9.55 -6.94 0.55
C PHE A 70 -10.54 -8.09 0.45
N TYR A 71 -11.10 -8.51 1.58
CA TYR A 71 -12.07 -9.60 1.64
C TYR A 71 -13.32 -9.28 0.81
N GLN A 72 -13.86 -8.07 0.94
CA GLN A 72 -15.00 -7.60 0.17
C GLN A 72 -14.69 -7.60 -1.32
N ILE A 73 -13.61 -6.95 -1.76
CA ILE A 73 -13.22 -6.88 -3.18
C ILE A 73 -13.04 -8.29 -3.76
N LEU A 74 -12.35 -9.18 -3.06
CA LEU A 74 -12.12 -10.55 -3.52
C LEU A 74 -13.42 -11.39 -3.56
N THR A 75 -14.38 -11.09 -2.69
CA THR A 75 -15.70 -11.73 -2.68
C THR A 75 -16.54 -11.25 -3.85
N ASP A 76 -16.60 -9.94 -4.09
CA ASP A 76 -17.35 -9.34 -5.19
C ASP A 76 -16.86 -9.84 -6.56
N LEU A 77 -15.58 -10.18 -6.64
CA LEU A 77 -14.95 -10.77 -7.83
C LEU A 77 -15.07 -12.31 -7.91
N ASP A 78 -15.75 -12.93 -6.98
CA ASP A 78 -15.83 -14.40 -6.83
C ASP A 78 -14.44 -15.09 -6.78
N LEU A 79 -13.46 -14.41 -6.17
CA LEU A 79 -12.08 -14.90 -6.06
C LEU A 79 -11.78 -15.64 -4.75
N ILE A 80 -12.64 -15.57 -3.73
CA ILE A 80 -12.45 -16.24 -2.45
C ILE A 80 -13.00 -17.67 -2.46
N ASP A 81 -12.26 -18.59 -1.83
CA ASP A 81 -12.76 -19.90 -1.45
C ASP A 81 -13.36 -19.82 -0.03
N PRO A 82 -14.69 -19.88 0.11
CA PRO A 82 -15.36 -19.79 1.43
C PRO A 82 -15.02 -20.97 2.37
N MET A 83 -14.52 -22.10 1.83
CA MET A 83 -14.12 -23.27 2.62
C MET A 83 -12.62 -23.30 2.94
N GLY A 84 -11.82 -22.38 2.42
CA GLY A 84 -10.38 -22.29 2.69
C GLY A 84 -9.56 -23.51 2.22
N ARG A 85 -10.03 -24.27 1.25
CA ARG A 85 -9.40 -25.51 0.78
C ARG A 85 -8.22 -25.23 -0.12
N ILE A 86 -7.04 -25.50 0.35
CA ILE A 86 -5.80 -25.33 -0.43
C ILE A 86 -5.75 -26.40 -1.54
N GLY A 87 -5.53 -25.95 -2.80
CA GLY A 87 -5.25 -26.82 -3.95
C GLY A 87 -6.45 -27.49 -4.59
N ARG A 88 -7.69 -27.29 -4.10
CA ARG A 88 -8.90 -27.87 -4.69
C ARG A 88 -9.74 -26.92 -5.53
N CYS A 89 -9.56 -25.63 -5.39
CA CYS A 89 -10.15 -24.63 -6.25
C CYS A 89 -9.14 -23.54 -6.57
N ASN A 90 -9.25 -22.95 -7.75
CA ASN A 90 -8.36 -21.89 -8.22
C ASN A 90 -8.77 -20.53 -7.64
N LYS A 91 -8.98 -20.47 -6.31
CA LYS A 91 -9.45 -19.30 -5.58
C LYS A 91 -8.47 -18.87 -4.50
N VAL A 92 -8.62 -17.62 -4.06
CA VAL A 92 -7.84 -17.04 -2.96
C VAL A 92 -8.37 -17.59 -1.63
N ILE A 93 -7.46 -17.91 -0.72
CA ILE A 93 -7.77 -18.40 0.63
C ILE A 93 -7.57 -17.25 1.61
N ALA A 94 -8.63 -16.89 2.33
CA ALA A 94 -8.56 -15.97 3.45
C ALA A 94 -8.24 -16.73 4.75
N ARG A 95 -7.24 -16.26 5.51
CA ARG A 95 -6.91 -16.78 6.84
C ARG A 95 -6.93 -15.65 7.87
N THR A 96 -7.50 -15.95 9.03
CA THR A 96 -7.57 -15.00 10.15
C THR A 96 -6.49 -15.20 11.20
N SER A 97 -5.77 -16.33 11.16
CA SER A 97 -4.63 -16.63 12.04
C SER A 97 -3.58 -17.46 11.29
N PRO A 98 -2.45 -16.88 10.88
CA PRO A 98 -2.17 -15.44 10.79
C PRO A 98 -3.06 -14.74 9.76
N LEU A 99 -3.28 -13.43 9.95
CA LEU A 99 -4.14 -12.63 9.07
C LEU A 99 -3.48 -12.47 7.70
N GLN A 100 -4.02 -13.13 6.67
CA GLN A 100 -3.43 -13.15 5.32
C GLN A 100 -4.40 -13.66 4.24
N PHE A 101 -4.11 -13.27 2.99
CA PHE A 101 -4.67 -13.90 1.79
C PHE A 101 -3.59 -14.70 1.07
N ILE A 102 -3.95 -15.86 0.55
CA ILE A 102 -3.07 -16.76 -0.21
C ILE A 102 -3.69 -16.99 -1.58
N PHE A 103 -3.00 -16.59 -2.63
CA PHE A 103 -3.42 -16.73 -4.02
C PHE A 103 -2.97 -18.07 -4.59
N PRO A 104 -3.67 -18.61 -5.61
CA PRO A 104 -3.30 -19.89 -6.24
C PRO A 104 -1.89 -19.93 -6.83
N ASN A 105 -1.39 -18.78 -7.32
CA ASN A 105 -0.04 -18.66 -7.88
C ASN A 105 1.06 -18.50 -6.82
N GLY A 106 0.72 -18.62 -5.53
CA GLY A 106 1.66 -18.48 -4.41
C GLY A 106 1.84 -17.05 -3.90
N SER A 107 1.18 -16.04 -4.51
CA SER A 107 1.16 -14.69 -3.95
C SER A 107 0.54 -14.68 -2.56
N ARG A 108 1.01 -13.77 -1.71
CA ARG A 108 0.48 -13.60 -0.34
C ARG A 108 0.34 -12.14 0.00
N ILE A 109 -0.77 -11.81 0.64
CA ILE A 109 -0.97 -10.49 1.28
C ILE A 109 -1.03 -10.76 2.78
N ILE A 110 -0.07 -10.22 3.54
CA ILE A 110 0.05 -10.39 4.98
C ILE A 110 -0.19 -9.06 5.70
N PHE A 111 -0.83 -9.09 6.85
CA PHE A 111 -1.22 -7.91 7.61
C PHE A 111 -0.49 -7.87 8.95
N LYS A 112 0.08 -6.72 9.30
CA LYS A 112 0.80 -6.53 10.58
C LYS A 112 0.63 -5.13 11.12
N GLY A 113 0.46 -5.02 12.45
CA GLY A 113 0.59 -3.75 13.16
C GLY A 113 2.05 -3.37 13.37
N MET A 114 2.32 -2.07 13.44
CA MET A 114 3.63 -1.51 13.74
C MET A 114 3.86 -1.31 15.24
N ASP A 115 2.80 -1.45 16.05
CA ASP A 115 2.83 -1.38 17.52
C ASP A 115 3.85 -2.33 18.18
N LYS A 116 4.25 -3.40 17.47
CA LYS A 116 5.25 -4.38 17.91
C LYS A 116 6.31 -4.62 16.82
N PRO A 117 7.30 -3.73 16.67
CA PRO A 117 8.32 -3.80 15.59
C PRO A 117 9.07 -5.14 15.52
N MET A 118 9.24 -5.82 16.69
CA MET A 118 9.90 -7.12 16.75
C MET A 118 9.27 -8.21 15.89
N LYS A 119 7.98 -8.09 15.54
CA LYS A 119 7.26 -9.04 14.67
C LYS A 119 7.66 -8.92 13.19
N LEU A 120 8.39 -7.88 12.81
CA LEU A 120 8.83 -7.64 11.44
C LEU A 120 10.07 -8.45 11.03
N LYS A 121 10.75 -9.14 11.98
CA LYS A 121 12.02 -9.85 11.75
C LYS A 121 11.99 -10.98 10.71
N SER A 122 10.80 -11.43 10.26
CA SER A 122 10.65 -12.56 9.34
C SER A 122 9.99 -12.20 8.00
N LEU A 123 10.25 -11.01 7.46
CA LEU A 123 9.60 -10.52 6.23
C LEU A 123 10.39 -10.85 4.95
N ASN A 124 11.07 -11.98 4.89
CA ASN A 124 11.81 -12.39 3.70
C ASN A 124 10.88 -12.51 2.48
N GLY A 125 11.33 -11.97 1.35
CA GLY A 125 10.62 -12.05 0.07
C GLY A 125 9.44 -11.08 -0.08
N VAL A 126 9.24 -10.13 0.84
CA VAL A 126 8.31 -9.03 0.64
C VAL A 126 8.85 -8.11 -0.44
N SER A 127 8.01 -7.80 -1.43
CA SER A 127 8.33 -6.88 -2.54
C SER A 127 7.37 -5.71 -2.68
N ILE A 128 6.24 -5.72 -1.96
CA ILE A 128 5.31 -4.59 -1.90
C ILE A 128 4.95 -4.35 -0.44
N VAL A 129 5.03 -3.10 -0.02
CA VAL A 129 4.61 -2.65 1.31
C VAL A 129 3.56 -1.57 1.16
N TRP A 130 2.40 -1.76 1.78
CA TRP A 130 1.37 -0.74 1.86
C TRP A 130 1.25 -0.24 3.30
N LEU A 131 1.54 1.05 3.50
CA LEU A 131 1.36 1.77 4.76
C LEU A 131 0.03 2.52 4.67
N GLU A 132 -1.00 1.99 5.34
CA GLU A 132 -2.31 2.64 5.43
C GLU A 132 -2.33 3.59 6.62
N GLU A 133 -2.86 4.80 6.41
CA GLU A 133 -2.79 5.93 7.33
C GLU A 133 -1.33 6.20 7.75
N ALA A 134 -0.45 6.32 6.76
CA ALA A 134 1.01 6.38 6.96
C ALA A 134 1.49 7.40 8.01
N PRO A 135 0.87 8.59 8.17
CA PRO A 135 1.29 9.56 9.19
C PRO A 135 1.11 9.08 10.64
N GLU A 136 0.22 8.09 10.88
CA GLU A 136 0.04 7.50 12.21
C GLU A 136 1.22 6.58 12.58
N ILE A 137 1.89 6.00 11.59
CA ILE A 137 3.05 5.12 11.79
C ILE A 137 4.24 5.96 12.23
N LYS A 138 4.95 5.52 13.26
CA LYS A 138 6.15 6.21 13.71
C LYS A 138 7.25 6.18 12.65
N TYR A 139 7.98 7.28 12.50
CA TYR A 139 9.04 7.37 11.48
C TYR A 139 10.13 6.30 11.64
N GLU A 140 10.45 5.93 12.89
CA GLU A 140 11.38 4.84 13.19
C GLU A 140 10.91 3.51 12.62
N GLY A 141 9.59 3.24 12.70
CA GLY A 141 8.97 2.05 12.11
C GLY A 141 9.08 2.04 10.57
N TYR A 142 8.86 3.19 9.93
CA TYR A 142 9.06 3.34 8.49
C TYR A 142 10.52 3.10 8.08
N LYS A 143 11.49 3.70 8.80
CA LYS A 143 12.93 3.47 8.56
C LYS A 143 13.31 1.99 8.72
N GLU A 144 12.75 1.32 9.72
CA GLU A 144 12.96 -0.11 9.92
C GLU A 144 12.43 -0.94 8.75
N LEU A 145 11.25 -0.62 8.21
CA LEU A 145 10.71 -1.28 7.01
C LEU A 145 11.63 -1.11 5.80
N ILE A 146 12.05 0.12 5.48
CA ILE A 146 12.95 0.39 4.35
C ILE A 146 14.27 -0.36 4.52
N GLY A 147 14.82 -0.38 5.72
CA GLY A 147 16.10 -1.04 6.01
C GLY A 147 16.03 -2.57 5.87
N ARG A 148 14.87 -3.18 6.05
CA ARG A 148 14.69 -4.63 6.11
C ARG A 148 14.08 -5.24 4.85
N ILE A 149 13.22 -4.49 4.13
CA ILE A 149 12.53 -5.01 2.95
C ILE A 149 13.47 -4.95 1.77
N ARG A 150 13.87 -6.14 1.31
CA ARG A 150 14.71 -6.35 0.13
C ARG A 150 14.24 -7.59 -0.60
N HIS A 151 14.31 -7.56 -1.92
CA HIS A 151 14.02 -8.72 -2.73
C HIS A 151 15.17 -8.96 -3.73
N PRO A 152 15.67 -10.20 -3.90
CA PRO A 152 16.84 -10.47 -4.71
C PRO A 152 16.61 -10.29 -6.22
N SER A 153 15.37 -10.40 -6.69
CA SER A 153 15.03 -10.40 -8.12
C SER A 153 13.80 -9.59 -8.50
N GLN A 154 13.08 -9.01 -7.54
CA GLN A 154 11.90 -8.18 -7.82
C GLN A 154 12.12 -6.77 -7.32
N SER A 155 11.58 -5.79 -8.04
CA SER A 155 11.49 -4.42 -7.55
C SER A 155 10.65 -4.35 -6.27
N VAL A 156 11.10 -3.51 -5.35
CA VAL A 156 10.40 -3.26 -4.09
C VAL A 156 9.63 -1.95 -4.22
N HIS A 157 8.37 -1.96 -3.81
CA HIS A 157 7.48 -0.81 -3.87
C HIS A 157 6.89 -0.50 -2.50
N PHE A 158 6.90 0.79 -2.12
CA PHE A 158 6.26 1.32 -0.92
C PHE A 158 5.07 2.19 -1.34
N ILE A 159 3.88 1.86 -0.88
CA ILE A 159 2.66 2.62 -1.12
C ILE A 159 2.22 3.23 0.20
N LEU A 160 2.07 4.54 0.25
CA LEU A 160 1.62 5.27 1.42
C LEU A 160 0.28 5.91 1.11
N THR A 161 -0.76 5.53 1.83
CA THR A 161 -2.10 6.14 1.71
C THR A 161 -2.41 6.92 2.98
N PHE A 162 -2.95 8.14 2.82
CA PHE A 162 -3.32 8.99 3.95
C PHE A 162 -4.24 10.14 3.53
N ASN A 163 -4.91 10.73 4.50
CA ASN A 163 -5.62 12.00 4.32
C ASN A 163 -4.61 13.16 4.27
N PRO A 164 -4.98 14.35 3.76
CA PRO A 164 -4.08 15.51 3.77
C PRO A 164 -3.45 15.70 5.14
N VAL A 165 -2.12 15.72 5.17
CA VAL A 165 -1.33 15.69 6.41
C VAL A 165 -1.07 17.08 6.98
N ASP A 166 -0.90 17.12 8.29
CA ASP A 166 -0.24 18.21 8.97
C ASP A 166 1.19 18.38 8.43
N ILE A 167 1.59 19.62 8.20
CA ILE A 167 2.95 19.98 7.78
C ILE A 167 4.03 19.54 8.79
N ASN A 168 3.64 19.25 10.04
CA ASN A 168 4.52 18.69 11.07
C ASN A 168 4.63 17.15 11.02
N SER A 169 4.00 16.50 10.05
CA SER A 169 4.10 15.06 9.88
C SER A 169 5.44 14.66 9.25
N TRP A 170 6.03 13.55 9.72
CA TRP A 170 7.24 12.99 9.09
C TRP A 170 7.05 12.63 7.62
N VAL A 171 5.82 12.32 7.19
CA VAL A 171 5.50 12.07 5.78
C VAL A 171 5.72 13.34 4.96
N TYR A 172 5.32 14.49 5.51
CA TYR A 172 5.56 15.78 4.86
C TYR A 172 7.05 16.09 4.79
N ASP A 173 7.77 15.99 5.91
CA ASP A 173 9.22 16.22 5.97
C ASP A 173 10.01 15.29 5.03
N HIS A 174 9.59 14.06 4.87
CA HIS A 174 10.33 13.07 4.09
C HIS A 174 10.04 13.15 2.58
N PHE A 175 8.80 13.42 2.20
CA PHE A 175 8.36 13.32 0.80
C PHE A 175 8.04 14.66 0.14
N PHE A 176 7.79 15.72 0.89
CA PHE A 176 7.36 17.01 0.32
C PHE A 176 8.39 18.13 0.51
N VAL A 177 9.22 18.05 1.55
CA VAL A 177 10.28 19.01 1.82
C VAL A 177 11.57 18.29 2.17
N HIS A 178 12.68 19.00 1.98
CA HIS A 178 13.98 18.61 2.52
C HIS A 178 14.39 19.66 3.54
N THR A 179 14.59 19.25 4.77
CA THR A 179 15.09 20.14 5.82
C THR A 179 16.60 20.00 5.90
N ASN A 180 17.30 21.10 5.66
CA ASN A 180 18.76 21.19 5.73
C ASN A 180 19.24 21.18 7.18
N GLU A 181 20.56 21.01 7.41
CA GLU A 181 21.15 21.03 8.75
C GLU A 181 20.98 22.37 9.47
N ASP A 182 20.85 23.47 8.74
CA ASP A 182 20.59 24.82 9.27
C ASP A 182 19.10 25.08 9.59
N GLY A 183 18.22 24.07 9.39
CA GLY A 183 16.78 24.17 9.61
C GLY A 183 16.02 24.80 8.44
N SER A 184 16.69 25.24 7.37
CA SER A 184 16.02 25.73 6.18
C SER A 184 15.34 24.59 5.42
N GLN A 185 14.16 24.86 4.84
CA GLN A 185 13.39 23.86 4.10
C GLN A 185 13.38 24.15 2.61
N ILE A 186 13.65 23.12 1.83
CA ILE A 186 13.56 23.15 0.36
C ILE A 186 12.42 22.25 -0.07
N LYS A 187 11.44 22.77 -0.80
CA LYS A 187 10.36 21.94 -1.35
C LYS A 187 10.90 20.93 -2.35
N ILE A 188 10.64 19.64 -2.11
CA ILE A 188 10.89 18.55 -3.04
C ILE A 188 9.83 18.55 -4.14
N LEU A 189 8.60 18.88 -3.77
CA LEU A 189 7.41 18.87 -4.61
C LEU A 189 6.76 20.26 -4.58
N ASN A 190 6.30 20.71 -5.74
CA ASN A 190 5.43 21.88 -5.81
C ASN A 190 3.98 21.42 -5.60
N ASP A 191 3.43 21.77 -4.43
CA ASP A 191 2.06 21.42 -4.01
C ASP A 191 1.01 21.91 -5.01
N ASP A 192 1.17 23.15 -5.53
CA ASP A 192 0.23 23.73 -6.50
C ASP A 192 0.16 22.91 -7.78
N ILE A 193 1.30 22.36 -8.23
CA ILE A 193 1.34 21.48 -9.39
C ILE A 193 0.59 20.18 -9.08
N LEU A 194 0.81 19.56 -7.91
CA LEU A 194 0.12 18.35 -7.51
C LEU A 194 -1.39 18.57 -7.39
N TYR A 195 -1.83 19.64 -6.72
CA TYR A 195 -3.24 19.96 -6.57
C TYR A 195 -3.92 20.23 -7.91
N LYS A 196 -3.23 20.89 -8.85
CA LYS A 196 -3.76 21.21 -10.18
C LYS A 196 -3.78 19.99 -11.11
N ARG A 197 -2.69 19.24 -11.18
CA ARG A 197 -2.53 18.10 -12.11
C ARG A 197 -3.04 16.79 -11.56
N LYS A 198 -3.28 16.71 -10.25
CA LYS A 198 -3.68 15.52 -9.48
C LYS A 198 -2.60 14.45 -9.39
N THR A 199 -1.65 14.41 -10.31
CA THR A 199 -0.52 13.47 -10.30
C THR A 199 0.76 14.19 -10.69
N CYS A 200 1.88 13.75 -10.14
CA CYS A 200 3.20 14.13 -10.58
C CYS A 200 4.24 13.08 -10.15
N VAL A 201 5.41 13.15 -10.75
CA VAL A 201 6.54 12.29 -10.43
C VAL A 201 7.74 13.17 -10.10
N VAL A 202 8.41 12.88 -8.98
CA VAL A 202 9.65 13.52 -8.59
C VAL A 202 10.65 12.44 -8.20
N LYS A 203 11.78 12.36 -8.91
CA LYS A 203 12.76 11.29 -8.77
C LYS A 203 12.08 9.91 -8.91
N ASP A 204 12.22 9.04 -7.91
CA ASP A 204 11.66 7.69 -7.86
C ASP A 204 10.37 7.63 -7.00
N THR A 205 9.57 8.70 -7.05
CA THR A 205 8.34 8.82 -6.27
C THR A 205 7.19 9.34 -7.11
N TYR A 206 6.11 8.56 -7.16
CA TYR A 206 4.84 8.93 -7.77
C TYR A 206 3.92 9.54 -6.72
N TYR A 207 3.37 10.69 -7.00
CA TYR A 207 2.41 11.40 -6.14
C TYR A 207 1.04 11.46 -6.80
N HIS A 208 0.01 11.20 -6.00
CA HIS A 208 -1.38 11.29 -6.42
C HIS A 208 -2.21 12.02 -5.37
N HIS A 209 -2.96 13.01 -5.78
CA HIS A 209 -3.93 13.72 -4.96
C HIS A 209 -5.34 13.45 -5.46
N SER A 210 -6.14 12.70 -4.69
CA SER A 210 -7.53 12.41 -5.00
C SER A 210 -8.48 13.30 -4.21
N THR A 211 -9.47 13.83 -4.89
CA THR A 211 -10.60 14.53 -4.30
C THR A 211 -11.88 13.74 -4.51
N THR A 212 -12.83 13.87 -3.62
CA THR A 212 -14.20 13.35 -3.80
C THR A 212 -14.89 14.05 -4.96
#